data_600c4067f235d09ae0d126f09ea1f3ef
#
_entry.id   600c4067f235d09ae0d126f09ea1f3ef
#
_cell.length_a   1.000
_cell.length_b   1.000
_cell.length_c   1.000
_cell.angle_alpha   90.00
_cell.angle_beta   90.00
_cell.angle_gamma   90.00
#
_symmetry.space_group_name_H-M   'P 1'
#
loop_
_entity.id
_entity.type
_entity.pdbx_description
1 polymer ?
#
loop_
_entity_poly.entity_id
_entity_poly.type
_entity_poly.pdbx_seq_one_letter_code
_entity_poly.pdbx_strand_id
1 'polypeptide(L)'
;MTRKDYLAFGKPNLSVREIAAITRVLKSGWIGMGPETIAFEKELARHVGAQQVVTVNSCTAGLFLSLLSHGIGPGDEIIVPSLTWCSTANAALYLGATPVFCDVDPDTLSVTPKLLAAKLTRRTRAVVVVHMGGLAMDMSAVRRALPRRVAIVEDAAHAFGATYPNGRPVGSSGNHVCYSFYANKNLSTGEGGAIALADTSAAARLRALRLHALPIDAWKRYSHPKSLMFSSMLTELGYKMNYTDLQASLGRVQLKRQEAFAVRRLAIARHYWKTLTKEAPGVRLQAGAISPRHSRHLFTVVLPTSRMRISRNEFILALRRKNIGISVHYAALHEMPLYHGRERPPSLPITEATSRAIITLPISASMTVADARYVTRHFLDLYRSALT
;
A
#
# COMPACT_ATOMS: atom_id res chain seq x y z
N MET A 1 -8.57 33.74 0.84
CA MET A 1 -8.58 33.52 2.30
C MET A 1 -7.97 32.18 2.62
N THR A 2 -7.16 32.09 3.67
CA THR A 2 -6.60 30.82 4.18
C THR A 2 -7.66 30.09 5.00
N ARG A 3 -7.74 28.75 4.86
CA ARG A 3 -8.63 27.91 5.71
C ARG A 3 -8.24 28.08 7.18
N LYS A 4 -9.23 28.03 8.06
CA LYS A 4 -8.99 27.97 9.52
C LYS A 4 -8.45 26.58 9.91
N ASP A 5 -9.05 25.51 9.37
CA ASP A 5 -8.68 24.13 9.68
C ASP A 5 -7.66 23.56 8.70
N TYR A 6 -6.72 22.77 9.21
CA TYR A 6 -5.74 22.06 8.41
C TYR A 6 -6.39 20.93 7.59
N LEU A 7 -6.22 20.96 6.29
CA LEU A 7 -6.66 19.91 5.38
C LEU A 7 -5.61 18.79 5.39
N ALA A 8 -5.82 17.78 6.21
CA ALA A 8 -4.90 16.66 6.33
C ALA A 8 -4.72 15.92 4.99
N PHE A 9 -3.50 15.49 4.70
CA PHE A 9 -3.15 14.72 3.51
C PHE A 9 -4.03 13.48 3.30
N GLY A 10 -4.22 12.69 4.35
CA GLY A 10 -5.07 11.51 4.38
C GLY A 10 -5.78 11.40 5.73
N LYS A 11 -7.09 11.48 5.71
CA LYS A 11 -7.92 11.35 6.92
C LYS A 11 -8.94 10.25 6.71
N PRO A 12 -9.08 9.28 7.65
CA PRO A 12 -10.12 8.27 7.56
C PRO A 12 -11.51 8.93 7.65
N ASN A 13 -12.49 8.33 6.99
CA ASN A 13 -13.89 8.75 7.11
C ASN A 13 -14.58 7.80 8.09
N LEU A 14 -14.71 8.25 9.34
CA LEU A 14 -15.36 7.52 10.42
C LEU A 14 -16.75 8.06 10.69
N SER A 15 -17.64 7.21 11.17
CA SER A 15 -19.03 7.56 11.49
C SER A 15 -19.49 6.86 12.78
N VAL A 16 -20.70 7.14 13.19
CA VAL A 16 -21.34 6.44 14.33
C VAL A 16 -21.42 4.93 14.15
N ARG A 17 -21.36 4.43 12.90
CA ARG A 17 -21.39 2.99 12.61
C ARG A 17 -20.11 2.30 13.07
N GLU A 18 -18.96 2.92 12.84
CA GLU A 18 -17.66 2.43 13.30
C GLU A 18 -17.58 2.44 14.83
N ILE A 19 -18.06 3.53 15.46
CA ILE A 19 -18.14 3.65 16.93
C ILE A 19 -19.00 2.53 17.52
N ALA A 20 -20.19 2.31 16.97
CA ALA A 20 -21.10 1.26 17.41
C ALA A 20 -20.48 -0.15 17.26
N ALA A 21 -19.73 -0.42 16.17
CA ALA A 21 -19.09 -1.70 15.94
C ALA A 21 -18.00 -1.98 17.01
N ILE A 22 -17.14 -1.00 17.27
CA ILE A 22 -16.11 -1.12 18.32
C ILE A 22 -16.75 -1.29 19.70
N THR A 23 -17.79 -0.50 20.03
CA THR A 23 -18.50 -0.60 21.30
C THR A 23 -19.08 -2.00 21.50
N ARG A 24 -19.64 -2.64 20.47
CA ARG A 24 -20.15 -4.01 20.53
C ARG A 24 -19.04 -5.01 20.90
N VAL A 25 -17.87 -4.88 20.28
CA VAL A 25 -16.70 -5.76 20.57
C VAL A 25 -16.21 -5.53 22.00
N LEU A 26 -16.11 -4.29 22.45
CA LEU A 26 -15.72 -3.99 23.84
C LEU A 26 -16.70 -4.61 24.85
N LYS A 27 -18.02 -4.50 24.60
CA LYS A 27 -19.06 -5.09 25.45
C LYS A 27 -19.04 -6.62 25.45
N SER A 28 -18.55 -7.28 24.41
CA SER A 28 -18.42 -8.74 24.36
C SER A 28 -17.32 -9.29 25.26
N GLY A 29 -16.39 -8.43 25.71
CA GLY A 29 -15.19 -8.84 26.46
C GLY A 29 -14.12 -9.54 25.62
N TRP A 30 -14.39 -9.91 24.36
CA TRP A 30 -13.42 -10.53 23.46
C TRP A 30 -12.84 -9.51 22.47
N ILE A 31 -11.69 -8.95 22.81
CA ILE A 31 -11.04 -7.87 22.04
C ILE A 31 -9.88 -8.34 21.15
N GLY A 32 -9.34 -9.54 21.42
CA GLY A 32 -8.25 -10.17 20.66
C GLY A 32 -8.72 -10.72 19.31
N MET A 33 -7.95 -11.64 18.73
CA MET A 33 -8.33 -12.31 17.48
C MET A 33 -9.44 -13.33 17.73
N GLY A 34 -10.57 -13.19 17.04
CA GLY A 34 -11.75 -14.02 17.25
C GLY A 34 -12.77 -13.97 16.11
N PRO A 35 -14.08 -14.03 16.42
CA PRO A 35 -15.16 -14.12 15.44
C PRO A 35 -15.20 -12.97 14.42
N GLU A 36 -14.96 -11.72 14.86
CA GLU A 36 -14.97 -10.56 13.97
C GLU A 36 -13.81 -10.65 12.96
N THR A 37 -12.63 -11.09 13.39
CA THR A 37 -11.47 -11.29 12.50
C THR A 37 -11.76 -12.37 11.46
N ILE A 38 -12.33 -13.51 11.88
CA ILE A 38 -12.71 -14.60 10.97
C ILE A 38 -13.75 -14.13 9.94
N ALA A 39 -14.75 -13.37 10.38
CA ALA A 39 -15.77 -12.80 9.50
C ALA A 39 -15.16 -11.78 8.52
N PHE A 40 -14.26 -10.92 8.98
CA PHE A 40 -13.60 -9.92 8.16
C PHE A 40 -12.73 -10.57 7.08
N GLU A 41 -11.96 -11.62 7.38
CA GLU A 41 -11.18 -12.36 6.39
C GLU A 41 -12.07 -12.93 5.27
N LYS A 42 -13.22 -13.51 5.61
CA LYS A 42 -14.19 -14.03 4.64
C LYS A 42 -14.82 -12.92 3.78
N GLU A 43 -15.18 -11.80 4.39
CA GLU A 43 -15.76 -10.63 3.71
C GLU A 43 -14.73 -9.99 2.78
N LEU A 44 -13.47 -9.85 3.21
CA LEU A 44 -12.36 -9.37 2.39
C LEU A 44 -12.11 -10.30 1.19
N ALA A 45 -12.03 -11.61 1.41
CA ALA A 45 -11.78 -12.59 0.35
C ALA A 45 -12.81 -12.46 -0.78
N ARG A 46 -14.10 -12.34 -0.43
CA ARG A 46 -15.18 -12.09 -1.40
C ARG A 46 -15.02 -10.76 -2.13
N HIS A 47 -14.68 -9.69 -1.40
CA HIS A 47 -14.56 -8.35 -1.97
C HIS A 47 -13.39 -8.21 -2.96
N VAL A 48 -12.23 -8.82 -2.63
CA VAL A 48 -11.03 -8.74 -3.47
C VAL A 48 -10.91 -9.90 -4.47
N GLY A 49 -11.87 -10.81 -4.51
CA GLY A 49 -11.90 -11.95 -5.42
C GLY A 49 -10.78 -12.98 -5.19
N ALA A 50 -10.30 -13.10 -3.95
CA ALA A 50 -9.29 -14.08 -3.55
C ALA A 50 -9.94 -15.35 -2.97
N GLN A 51 -9.24 -16.48 -3.04
CA GLN A 51 -9.70 -17.72 -2.39
C GLN A 51 -9.50 -17.66 -0.87
N GLN A 52 -8.38 -17.07 -0.45
CA GLN A 52 -8.00 -16.94 0.95
C GLN A 52 -7.57 -15.52 1.27
N VAL A 53 -7.87 -15.07 2.49
CA VAL A 53 -7.30 -13.87 3.08
C VAL A 53 -6.81 -14.19 4.50
N VAL A 54 -5.65 -13.69 4.84
CA VAL A 54 -5.05 -13.79 6.17
C VAL A 54 -4.77 -12.38 6.67
N THR A 55 -5.45 -11.92 7.70
CA THR A 55 -5.22 -10.61 8.31
C THR A 55 -3.97 -10.62 9.18
N VAL A 56 -3.25 -9.50 9.19
CA VAL A 56 -2.01 -9.27 9.93
C VAL A 56 -2.02 -7.87 10.54
N ASN A 57 -1.12 -7.62 11.51
CA ASN A 57 -1.06 -6.34 12.21
C ASN A 57 -0.55 -5.16 11.36
N SER A 58 0.04 -5.42 10.20
CA SER A 58 0.49 -4.39 9.24
C SER A 58 0.76 -4.97 7.85
N CYS A 59 0.78 -4.14 6.80
CA CYS A 59 1.25 -4.56 5.48
C CYS A 59 2.72 -5.03 5.51
N THR A 60 3.55 -4.40 6.33
CA THR A 60 4.96 -4.81 6.54
C THR A 60 5.06 -6.26 7.00
N ALA A 61 4.23 -6.65 7.97
CA ALA A 61 4.12 -8.05 8.41
C ALA A 61 3.63 -8.95 7.27
N GLY A 62 2.68 -8.47 6.46
CA GLY A 62 2.19 -9.20 5.29
C GLY A 62 3.28 -9.47 4.26
N LEU A 63 4.08 -8.47 3.91
CA LEU A 63 5.22 -8.59 2.98
C LEU A 63 6.28 -9.56 3.53
N PHE A 64 6.66 -9.37 4.79
CA PHE A 64 7.62 -10.25 5.47
C PHE A 64 7.16 -11.71 5.48
N LEU A 65 5.94 -11.99 5.96
CA LEU A 65 5.41 -13.35 6.03
C LEU A 65 5.22 -13.98 4.63
N SER A 66 4.88 -13.17 3.63
CA SER A 66 4.77 -13.63 2.24
C SER A 66 6.13 -14.08 1.69
N LEU A 67 7.17 -13.29 1.87
CA LEU A 67 8.53 -13.66 1.46
C LEU A 67 9.04 -14.88 2.24
N LEU A 68 8.84 -14.90 3.55
CA LEU A 68 9.19 -16.05 4.41
C LEU A 68 8.50 -17.34 3.94
N SER A 69 7.20 -17.28 3.59
CA SER A 69 6.46 -18.45 3.13
C SER A 69 6.93 -18.99 1.78
N HIS A 70 7.59 -18.15 0.98
CA HIS A 70 8.28 -18.56 -0.25
C HIS A 70 9.70 -19.07 -0.01
N GLY A 71 10.13 -19.23 1.24
CA GLY A 71 11.45 -19.75 1.60
C GLY A 71 12.60 -18.79 1.32
N ILE A 72 12.33 -17.48 1.32
CA ILE A 72 13.35 -16.45 1.13
C ILE A 72 14.25 -16.37 2.38
N GLY A 73 15.56 -16.25 2.17
CA GLY A 73 16.55 -16.19 3.22
C GLY A 73 17.89 -15.58 2.78
N PRO A 74 18.95 -15.75 3.60
CA PRO A 74 20.28 -15.26 3.30
C PRO A 74 20.81 -15.78 1.98
N GLY A 75 21.44 -14.91 1.19
CA GLY A 75 21.97 -15.22 -0.15
C GLY A 75 20.98 -15.03 -1.30
N ASP A 76 19.68 -14.91 -1.01
CA ASP A 76 18.65 -14.62 -2.00
C ASP A 76 18.61 -13.12 -2.36
N GLU A 77 18.23 -12.83 -3.59
CA GLU A 77 17.98 -11.47 -4.09
C GLU A 77 16.50 -11.26 -4.36
N ILE A 78 15.99 -10.11 -3.92
CA ILE A 78 14.61 -9.70 -4.10
C ILE A 78 14.59 -8.40 -4.89
N ILE A 79 14.01 -8.42 -6.10
CA ILE A 79 13.86 -7.19 -6.91
C ILE A 79 12.70 -6.38 -6.35
N VAL A 80 12.97 -5.09 -6.08
CA VAL A 80 11.99 -4.14 -5.53
C VAL A 80 12.09 -2.80 -6.27
N PRO A 81 10.99 -2.04 -6.46
CA PRO A 81 11.11 -0.65 -6.93
C PRO A 81 11.84 0.20 -5.88
N SER A 82 12.61 1.19 -6.33
CA SER A 82 13.22 2.14 -5.40
C SER A 82 12.28 3.30 -5.04
N LEU A 83 11.29 3.59 -5.87
CA LEU A 83 10.26 4.60 -5.58
C LEU A 83 9.10 3.95 -4.81
N THR A 84 9.30 3.67 -3.53
CA THR A 84 8.29 3.05 -2.67
C THR A 84 8.55 3.39 -1.20
N TRP A 85 7.66 2.92 -0.32
CA TRP A 85 7.87 2.95 1.13
C TRP A 85 8.91 1.90 1.56
N CYS A 86 9.71 2.23 2.57
CA CYS A 86 10.82 1.36 3.02
C CYS A 86 10.41 -0.07 3.40
N SER A 87 9.17 -0.31 3.85
CA SER A 87 8.68 -1.65 4.18
C SER A 87 8.86 -2.66 3.06
N THR A 88 8.73 -2.22 1.79
CA THR A 88 8.86 -3.08 0.61
C THR A 88 10.27 -3.68 0.52
N ALA A 89 11.31 -2.89 0.79
CA ALA A 89 12.70 -3.35 0.80
C ALA A 89 13.10 -3.99 2.14
N ASN A 90 12.63 -3.44 3.27
CA ASN A 90 12.95 -3.95 4.61
C ASN A 90 12.45 -5.38 4.82
N ALA A 91 11.33 -5.77 4.17
CA ALA A 91 10.83 -7.14 4.24
C ALA A 91 11.86 -8.17 3.76
N ALA A 92 12.70 -7.83 2.76
CA ALA A 92 13.83 -8.67 2.34
C ALA A 92 14.96 -8.67 3.39
N LEU A 93 15.33 -7.49 3.90
CA LEU A 93 16.40 -7.35 4.90
C LEU A 93 16.11 -8.11 6.19
N TYR A 94 14.86 -8.13 6.65
CA TYR A 94 14.45 -8.90 7.84
C TYR A 94 14.69 -10.41 7.69
N LEU A 95 14.76 -10.91 6.46
CA LEU A 95 15.04 -12.30 6.13
C LEU A 95 16.52 -12.56 5.79
N GLY A 96 17.39 -11.55 5.89
CA GLY A 96 18.78 -11.64 5.49
C GLY A 96 18.99 -11.69 3.96
N ALA A 97 17.94 -11.45 3.17
CA ALA A 97 18.01 -11.36 1.73
C ALA A 97 18.42 -9.95 1.28
N THR A 98 18.94 -9.86 0.05
CA THR A 98 19.42 -8.61 -0.54
C THR A 98 18.33 -7.96 -1.40
N PRO A 99 17.88 -6.74 -1.10
CA PRO A 99 17.00 -5.98 -2.00
C PRO A 99 17.80 -5.49 -3.22
N VAL A 100 17.35 -5.84 -4.42
CA VAL A 100 17.88 -5.35 -5.70
C VAL A 100 16.96 -4.27 -6.23
N PHE A 101 17.40 -3.02 -6.22
CA PHE A 101 16.58 -1.89 -6.62
C PHE A 101 16.40 -1.79 -8.12
N CYS A 102 15.15 -1.55 -8.52
CA CYS A 102 14.71 -1.40 -9.90
C CYS A 102 14.17 0.03 -10.11
N ASP A 103 14.47 0.59 -11.31
CA ASP A 103 13.91 1.87 -11.72
C ASP A 103 12.42 1.74 -12.05
N VAL A 104 11.75 2.87 -12.25
CA VAL A 104 10.32 2.94 -12.56
C VAL A 104 10.06 3.55 -13.93
N ASP A 105 8.91 3.28 -14.48
CA ASP A 105 8.39 3.96 -15.65
C ASP A 105 7.95 5.38 -15.27
N PRO A 106 8.31 6.40 -16.06
CA PRO A 106 8.05 7.79 -15.71
C PRO A 106 6.58 8.16 -15.64
N ASP A 107 5.72 7.48 -16.39
CA ASP A 107 4.29 7.82 -16.47
C ASP A 107 3.46 7.10 -15.42
N THR A 108 3.72 5.80 -15.22
CA THR A 108 2.99 4.99 -14.25
C THR A 108 3.58 5.03 -12.85
N LEU A 109 4.84 5.45 -12.71
CA LEU A 109 5.63 5.44 -11.47
C LEU A 109 5.77 4.03 -10.86
N SER A 110 5.61 3.01 -11.67
CA SER A 110 5.72 1.59 -11.28
C SER A 110 6.83 0.91 -12.09
N VAL A 111 7.32 -0.20 -11.61
CA VAL A 111 8.23 -1.06 -12.40
C VAL A 111 7.51 -1.61 -13.64
N THR A 112 8.27 -1.96 -14.67
CA THR A 112 7.72 -2.64 -15.85
C THR A 112 8.27 -4.06 -15.98
N PRO A 113 7.60 -4.96 -16.73
CA PRO A 113 8.14 -6.28 -17.02
C PRO A 113 9.56 -6.26 -17.58
N LYS A 114 9.88 -5.29 -18.46
CA LYS A 114 11.21 -5.09 -19.05
C LYS A 114 12.25 -4.71 -17.98
N LEU A 115 11.92 -3.77 -17.11
CA LEU A 115 12.81 -3.32 -16.03
C LEU A 115 13.09 -4.44 -15.03
N LEU A 116 12.07 -5.24 -14.68
CA LEU A 116 12.22 -6.40 -13.80
C LEU A 116 13.12 -7.46 -14.43
N ALA A 117 12.89 -7.82 -15.70
CA ALA A 117 13.68 -8.79 -16.42
C ALA A 117 15.17 -8.41 -16.51
N ALA A 118 15.47 -7.13 -16.69
CA ALA A 118 16.83 -6.60 -16.76
C ALA A 118 17.62 -6.70 -15.43
N LYS A 119 16.93 -6.91 -14.29
CA LYS A 119 17.55 -7.05 -12.96
C LYS A 119 17.68 -8.51 -12.49
N LEU A 120 17.21 -9.47 -13.29
CA LEU A 120 17.27 -10.89 -12.92
C LEU A 120 18.70 -11.41 -12.85
N THR A 121 19.00 -12.14 -11.80
CA THR A 121 20.23 -12.92 -11.62
C THR A 121 19.91 -14.39 -11.28
N ARG A 122 20.94 -15.21 -11.11
CA ARG A 122 20.74 -16.60 -10.62
C ARG A 122 20.25 -16.64 -9.17
N ARG A 123 20.53 -15.60 -8.37
CA ARG A 123 20.13 -15.46 -6.97
C ARG A 123 18.73 -14.85 -6.81
N THR A 124 18.15 -14.32 -7.88
CA THR A 124 16.80 -13.75 -7.80
C THR A 124 15.76 -14.84 -7.49
N ARG A 125 15.10 -14.75 -6.32
CA ARG A 125 14.11 -15.70 -5.85
C ARG A 125 12.70 -15.10 -5.79
N ALA A 126 12.58 -13.78 -5.62
CA ALA A 126 11.29 -13.11 -5.66
C ALA A 126 11.40 -11.71 -6.27
N VAL A 127 10.25 -11.19 -6.68
CA VAL A 127 10.03 -9.76 -6.96
C VAL A 127 8.91 -9.26 -6.06
N VAL A 128 9.08 -8.05 -5.51
CA VAL A 128 7.97 -7.34 -4.87
C VAL A 128 7.59 -6.19 -5.78
N VAL A 129 6.40 -6.26 -6.38
CA VAL A 129 5.85 -5.18 -7.22
C VAL A 129 4.95 -4.30 -6.39
N VAL A 130 4.96 -2.99 -6.66
CA VAL A 130 4.14 -2.02 -5.94
C VAL A 130 3.11 -1.42 -6.89
N HIS A 131 1.84 -1.49 -6.52
CA HIS A 131 0.75 -0.80 -7.22
C HIS A 131 0.76 0.69 -6.83
N MET A 132 1.74 1.42 -7.35
CA MET A 132 2.06 2.78 -6.93
C MET A 132 0.87 3.73 -7.04
N GLY A 133 0.63 4.52 -5.99
CA GLY A 133 -0.49 5.45 -5.89
C GLY A 133 -1.88 4.79 -5.86
N GLY A 134 -1.95 3.50 -6.18
CA GLY A 134 -3.17 2.72 -6.34
C GLY A 134 -3.48 2.34 -7.78
N LEU A 135 -2.54 2.57 -8.73
CA LEU A 135 -2.65 2.09 -10.11
C LEU A 135 -2.27 0.61 -10.17
N ALA A 136 -3.22 -0.24 -10.54
CA ALA A 136 -2.96 -1.67 -10.67
C ALA A 136 -2.04 -1.98 -11.87
N MET A 137 -1.00 -2.76 -11.63
CA MET A 137 -0.10 -3.27 -12.67
C MET A 137 -0.72 -4.44 -13.43
N ASP A 138 -0.23 -4.72 -14.64
CA ASP A 138 -0.56 -5.94 -15.38
C ASP A 138 0.26 -7.13 -14.85
N MET A 139 -0.32 -7.87 -13.92
CA MET A 139 0.35 -9.03 -13.31
C MET A 139 0.54 -10.19 -14.27
N SER A 140 -0.28 -10.29 -15.33
CA SER A 140 -0.10 -11.29 -16.38
C SER A 140 1.15 -10.99 -17.20
N ALA A 141 1.38 -9.71 -17.54
CA ALA A 141 2.60 -9.28 -18.23
C ALA A 141 3.85 -9.46 -17.34
N VAL A 142 3.75 -9.13 -16.05
CA VAL A 142 4.83 -9.38 -15.07
C VAL A 142 5.16 -10.87 -15.00
N ARG A 143 4.16 -11.75 -14.86
CA ARG A 143 4.39 -13.21 -14.78
C ARG A 143 5.05 -13.77 -16.03
N ARG A 144 4.68 -13.30 -17.22
CA ARG A 144 5.31 -13.74 -18.49
C ARG A 144 6.78 -13.34 -18.61
N ALA A 145 7.19 -12.25 -18.01
CA ALA A 145 8.57 -11.74 -18.07
C ALA A 145 9.52 -12.39 -17.06
N LEU A 146 9.00 -13.18 -16.13
CA LEU A 146 9.79 -13.76 -15.04
C LEU A 146 9.87 -15.29 -15.13
N PRO A 147 11.00 -15.91 -14.79
CA PRO A 147 11.10 -17.36 -14.65
C PRO A 147 10.08 -17.90 -13.63
N ARG A 148 9.54 -19.11 -13.86
CA ARG A 148 8.55 -19.73 -12.96
C ARG A 148 9.03 -19.86 -11.51
N ARG A 149 10.34 -20.06 -11.29
CA ARG A 149 10.95 -20.18 -9.97
C ARG A 149 10.95 -18.87 -9.16
N VAL A 150 10.76 -17.72 -9.81
CA VAL A 150 10.73 -16.42 -9.15
C VAL A 150 9.32 -16.15 -8.63
N ALA A 151 9.19 -16.03 -7.32
CA ALA A 151 7.94 -15.67 -6.66
C ALA A 151 7.55 -14.21 -6.95
N ILE A 152 6.25 -13.95 -6.97
CA ILE A 152 5.71 -12.58 -7.09
C ILE A 152 4.94 -12.27 -5.82
N VAL A 153 5.33 -11.20 -5.14
CA VAL A 153 4.57 -10.61 -4.04
C VAL A 153 4.11 -9.22 -4.48
N GLU A 154 2.83 -8.92 -4.28
CA GLU A 154 2.24 -7.64 -4.65
C GLU A 154 2.08 -6.77 -3.41
N ASP A 155 2.79 -5.66 -3.34
CA ASP A 155 2.55 -4.60 -2.38
C ASP A 155 1.36 -3.76 -2.87
N ALA A 156 0.20 -4.10 -2.35
CA ALA A 156 -1.08 -3.46 -2.65
C ALA A 156 -1.50 -2.46 -1.55
N ALA A 157 -0.53 -1.95 -0.75
CA ALA A 157 -0.80 -0.98 0.32
C ALA A 157 -1.54 0.28 -0.17
N HIS A 158 -1.48 0.59 -1.46
CA HIS A 158 -2.19 1.70 -2.10
C HIS A 158 -3.39 1.24 -2.94
N ALA A 159 -3.56 -0.06 -3.19
CA ALA A 159 -4.43 -0.55 -4.26
C ALA A 159 -5.75 -1.19 -3.80
N PHE A 160 -6.14 -0.99 -2.53
CA PHE A 160 -7.45 -1.47 -2.08
C PHE A 160 -8.58 -0.77 -2.87
N GLY A 161 -9.41 -1.55 -3.56
CA GLY A 161 -10.47 -1.07 -4.45
C GLY A 161 -10.01 -0.75 -5.89
N ALA A 162 -8.77 -1.11 -6.27
CA ALA A 162 -8.31 -1.07 -7.66
C ALA A 162 -8.66 -2.35 -8.42
N THR A 163 -8.62 -2.29 -9.76
CA THR A 163 -8.81 -3.46 -10.63
C THR A 163 -7.63 -3.65 -11.58
N TYR A 164 -7.27 -4.89 -11.86
CA TYR A 164 -6.29 -5.23 -12.90
C TYR A 164 -6.81 -4.88 -14.30
N PRO A 165 -5.95 -4.90 -15.35
CA PRO A 165 -6.37 -4.64 -16.73
C PRO A 165 -7.51 -5.52 -17.24
N ASN A 166 -7.64 -6.74 -16.71
CA ASN A 166 -8.71 -7.68 -17.03
C ASN A 166 -10.04 -7.40 -16.28
N GLY A 167 -10.14 -6.29 -15.56
CA GLY A 167 -11.32 -5.90 -14.80
C GLY A 167 -11.50 -6.57 -13.44
N ARG A 168 -10.69 -7.58 -13.11
CA ARG A 168 -10.79 -8.27 -11.81
C ARG A 168 -10.17 -7.42 -10.69
N PRO A 169 -10.68 -7.50 -9.45
CA PRO A 169 -10.12 -6.76 -8.31
C PRO A 169 -8.65 -7.13 -8.07
N VAL A 170 -7.85 -6.14 -7.65
CA VAL A 170 -6.53 -6.42 -7.05
C VAL A 170 -6.74 -7.33 -5.85
N GLY A 171 -5.98 -8.42 -5.78
CA GLY A 171 -6.19 -9.53 -4.82
C GLY A 171 -6.52 -10.86 -5.50
N SER A 172 -7.03 -10.82 -6.74
CA SER A 172 -7.47 -12.00 -7.49
C SER A 172 -6.39 -12.58 -8.44
N SER A 173 -5.15 -12.11 -8.37
CA SER A 173 -4.06 -12.57 -9.25
C SER A 173 -3.62 -14.03 -8.98
N GLY A 174 -3.84 -14.52 -7.77
CA GLY A 174 -3.30 -15.78 -7.27
C GLY A 174 -1.95 -15.66 -6.57
N ASN A 175 -1.24 -14.55 -6.73
CA ASN A 175 -0.03 -14.24 -5.96
C ASN A 175 -0.36 -13.90 -4.50
N HIS A 176 0.67 -13.70 -3.66
CA HIS A 176 0.48 -13.07 -2.36
C HIS A 176 0.33 -11.56 -2.53
N VAL A 177 -0.87 -11.02 -2.25
CA VAL A 177 -1.22 -9.61 -2.38
C VAL A 177 -1.40 -8.99 -1.01
N CYS A 178 -0.48 -8.08 -0.63
CA CYS A 178 -0.39 -7.52 0.71
C CYS A 178 -1.06 -6.13 0.78
N TYR A 179 -2.08 -6.00 1.62
CA TYR A 179 -2.80 -4.75 1.86
C TYR A 179 -2.38 -4.08 3.16
N SER A 180 -2.48 -2.75 3.18
CA SER A 180 -2.37 -1.93 4.38
C SER A 180 -3.73 -1.37 4.78
N PHE A 181 -4.02 -1.44 6.07
CA PHE A 181 -5.19 -0.82 6.69
C PHE A 181 -4.78 0.28 7.68
N TYR A 182 -3.58 0.87 7.46
CA TYR A 182 -3.12 2.02 8.23
C TYR A 182 -4.11 3.19 8.17
N ALA A 183 -4.05 4.08 9.14
CA ALA A 183 -5.03 5.15 9.37
C ALA A 183 -5.38 5.99 8.13
N ASN A 184 -4.46 6.23 7.21
CA ASN A 184 -4.69 7.03 5.99
C ASN A 184 -5.10 6.24 4.76
N LYS A 185 -5.19 4.90 4.84
CA LYS A 185 -5.49 4.02 3.69
C LYS A 185 -6.97 4.07 3.28
N ASN A 186 -7.26 3.57 2.09
CA ASN A 186 -8.61 3.57 1.52
C ASN A 186 -9.61 2.80 2.38
N LEU A 187 -9.19 1.68 2.96
CA LEU A 187 -9.83 1.00 4.07
C LEU A 187 -8.91 1.17 5.28
N SER A 188 -9.42 1.70 6.39
CA SER A 188 -8.61 2.00 7.57
C SER A 188 -9.13 1.30 8.81
N THR A 189 -8.20 0.74 9.59
CA THR A 189 -8.47 0.15 10.91
C THR A 189 -7.54 0.69 12.00
N GLY A 190 -6.91 1.86 11.71
CA GLY A 190 -5.87 2.46 12.54
C GLY A 190 -4.52 1.87 12.19
N GLU A 191 -4.29 0.65 12.57
CA GLU A 191 -3.20 -0.24 12.15
C GLU A 191 -3.80 -1.52 11.57
N GLY A 192 -3.05 -2.21 10.69
CA GLY A 192 -3.47 -3.49 10.15
C GLY A 192 -3.03 -3.73 8.72
N GLY A 193 -3.26 -4.95 8.28
CA GLY A 193 -3.02 -5.41 6.92
C GLY A 193 -3.68 -6.76 6.65
N ALA A 194 -3.54 -7.23 5.42
CA ALA A 194 -3.98 -8.57 5.03
C ALA A 194 -3.15 -9.08 3.85
N ILE A 195 -3.07 -10.40 3.74
CA ILE A 195 -2.49 -11.12 2.61
C ILE A 195 -3.64 -11.86 1.92
N ALA A 196 -3.93 -11.50 0.66
CA ALA A 196 -4.84 -12.25 -0.20
C ALA A 196 -4.04 -13.21 -1.07
N LEU A 197 -4.49 -14.45 -1.22
CA LEU A 197 -3.78 -15.49 -1.98
C LEU A 197 -4.74 -16.58 -2.45
N ALA A 198 -4.26 -17.44 -3.39
CA ALA A 198 -5.04 -18.57 -3.87
C ALA A 198 -4.73 -19.87 -3.12
N ASP A 199 -3.50 -20.08 -2.70
CA ASP A 199 -3.04 -21.32 -2.09
C ASP A 199 -3.56 -21.49 -0.66
N THR A 200 -4.39 -22.51 -0.44
CA THR A 200 -4.99 -22.81 0.86
C THR A 200 -3.96 -23.33 1.87
N SER A 201 -2.94 -24.07 1.44
CA SER A 201 -1.89 -24.59 2.31
C SER A 201 -0.97 -23.46 2.79
N ALA A 202 -0.57 -22.57 1.88
CA ALA A 202 0.16 -21.35 2.23
C ALA A 202 -0.65 -20.46 3.20
N ALA A 203 -1.97 -20.31 2.97
CA ALA A 203 -2.82 -19.55 3.88
C ALA A 203 -2.88 -20.16 5.29
N ALA A 204 -2.94 -21.48 5.40
CA ALA A 204 -2.91 -22.18 6.69
C ALA A 204 -1.58 -21.92 7.40
N ARG A 205 -0.44 -22.03 6.71
CA ARG A 205 0.88 -21.74 7.25
C ARG A 205 1.01 -20.28 7.68
N LEU A 206 0.54 -19.33 6.88
CA LEU A 206 0.55 -17.89 7.22
C LEU A 206 -0.30 -17.60 8.47
N ARG A 207 -1.44 -18.27 8.64
CA ARG A 207 -2.26 -18.17 9.85
C ARG A 207 -1.52 -18.68 11.10
N ALA A 208 -0.76 -19.75 10.97
CA ALA A 208 0.08 -20.25 12.06
C ALA A 208 1.23 -19.28 12.34
N LEU A 209 2.02 -18.91 11.33
CA LEU A 209 3.19 -18.02 11.44
C LEU A 209 2.85 -16.68 12.09
N ARG A 210 1.71 -16.06 11.77
CA ARG A 210 1.30 -14.78 12.39
C ARG A 210 1.02 -14.88 13.89
N LEU A 211 0.87 -16.08 14.43
CA LEU A 211 0.55 -16.35 15.85
C LEU A 211 1.43 -17.45 16.41
N HIS A 212 2.74 -17.18 16.49
CA HIS A 212 3.74 -18.07 17.10
C HIS A 212 3.88 -19.46 16.45
N ALA A 213 3.48 -19.63 15.19
CA ALA A 213 3.40 -20.93 14.49
C ALA A 213 2.50 -21.96 15.22
N LEU A 214 1.54 -21.49 16.01
CA LEU A 214 0.59 -22.37 16.69
C LEU A 214 -0.43 -22.92 15.68
N PRO A 215 -0.72 -24.22 15.69
CA PRO A 215 -1.61 -24.86 14.71
C PRO A 215 -3.09 -24.48 14.87
N ILE A 216 -3.44 -23.86 16.00
CA ILE A 216 -4.81 -23.46 16.34
C ILE A 216 -4.86 -21.99 16.72
N ASP A 217 -5.82 -21.25 16.15
CA ASP A 217 -6.03 -19.85 16.48
C ASP A 217 -6.46 -19.63 17.94
N ALA A 218 -6.29 -18.39 18.42
CA ALA A 218 -6.55 -18.06 19.82
C ALA A 218 -8.00 -18.35 20.22
N TRP A 219 -8.98 -18.04 19.36
CA TRP A 219 -10.39 -18.27 19.65
C TRP A 219 -10.69 -19.75 19.87
N LYS A 220 -10.23 -20.63 18.98
CA LYS A 220 -10.45 -22.08 19.10
C LYS A 220 -9.80 -22.67 20.34
N ARG A 221 -8.63 -22.14 20.76
CA ARG A 221 -7.97 -22.60 21.99
C ARG A 221 -8.81 -22.37 23.25
N TYR A 222 -9.53 -21.24 23.31
CA TYR A 222 -10.35 -20.89 24.47
C TYR A 222 -11.79 -21.40 24.38
N SER A 223 -12.32 -21.63 23.16
CA SER A 223 -13.70 -22.08 22.96
C SER A 223 -13.90 -23.60 22.88
N HIS A 224 -12.81 -24.38 22.77
CA HIS A 224 -12.89 -25.84 22.63
C HIS A 224 -12.25 -26.59 23.84
N PRO A 225 -12.99 -27.43 24.54
CA PRO A 225 -12.50 -28.13 25.74
C PRO A 225 -11.27 -29.02 25.53
N LYS A 226 -11.07 -29.52 24.28
CA LYS A 226 -9.95 -30.42 23.93
C LYS A 226 -8.67 -29.67 23.53
N SER A 227 -8.62 -28.35 23.62
CA SER A 227 -7.50 -27.53 23.14
C SER A 227 -6.28 -27.44 24.06
N LEU A 228 -6.36 -28.00 25.27
CA LEU A 228 -5.30 -27.94 26.29
C LEU A 228 -4.03 -28.75 25.95
N MET A 229 -4.04 -29.58 24.88
CA MET A 229 -2.93 -30.49 24.54
C MET A 229 -1.91 -29.92 23.55
N PHE A 230 -1.99 -28.64 23.18
CA PHE A 230 -1.21 -28.09 22.04
C PHE A 230 0.09 -27.36 22.41
N SER A 231 0.49 -27.34 23.68
CA SER A 231 1.70 -26.65 24.15
C SER A 231 3.02 -27.28 23.68
N SER A 232 3.00 -28.48 23.08
CA SER A 232 4.20 -29.26 22.71
C SER A 232 4.47 -29.34 21.21
N MET A 233 3.76 -28.60 20.36
CA MET A 233 3.79 -28.82 18.89
C MET A 233 4.32 -27.61 18.06
N LEU A 234 5.28 -26.85 18.58
CA LEU A 234 5.98 -25.85 17.76
C LEU A 234 7.00 -26.54 16.85
N THR A 235 6.80 -26.46 15.54
CA THR A 235 7.67 -27.07 14.52
C THR A 235 8.53 -26.04 13.78
N GLU A 236 8.16 -24.76 13.88
CA GLU A 236 8.91 -23.66 13.27
C GLU A 236 8.78 -22.38 14.10
N LEU A 237 9.68 -21.42 13.86
CA LEU A 237 9.64 -20.10 14.50
C LEU A 237 8.46 -19.28 13.91
N GLY A 238 7.50 -18.92 14.78
CA GLY A 238 6.41 -18.05 14.43
C GLY A 238 6.55 -16.65 15.04
N TYR A 239 5.62 -15.77 14.71
CA TYR A 239 5.68 -14.35 15.03
C TYR A 239 4.40 -13.88 15.74
N LYS A 240 4.46 -12.73 16.39
CA LYS A 240 3.29 -12.06 16.98
C LYS A 240 2.82 -10.94 16.05
N MET A 241 2.10 -11.31 14.99
CA MET A 241 1.64 -10.42 13.92
C MET A 241 0.14 -10.56 13.64
N ASN A 242 -0.62 -11.05 14.61
CA ASN A 242 -2.06 -11.27 14.46
C ASN A 242 -2.85 -9.96 14.48
N TYR A 243 -4.06 -10.04 13.94
CA TYR A 243 -5.07 -9.00 13.93
C TYR A 243 -5.99 -9.12 15.15
N THR A 244 -6.79 -8.11 15.46
CA THR A 244 -7.72 -8.11 16.59
C THR A 244 -9.17 -7.92 16.15
N ASP A 245 -10.11 -8.36 16.97
CA ASP A 245 -11.54 -8.15 16.70
C ASP A 245 -11.95 -6.67 16.77
N LEU A 246 -11.24 -5.86 17.57
CA LEU A 246 -11.43 -4.41 17.55
C LEU A 246 -11.17 -3.83 16.17
N GLN A 247 -10.01 -4.17 15.57
CA GLN A 247 -9.64 -3.73 14.22
C GLN A 247 -10.57 -4.33 13.16
N ALA A 248 -10.91 -5.61 13.28
CA ALA A 248 -11.78 -6.32 12.36
C ALA A 248 -13.19 -5.72 12.32
N SER A 249 -13.77 -5.39 13.48
CA SER A 249 -15.10 -4.77 13.56
C SER A 249 -15.15 -3.41 12.84
N LEU A 250 -14.10 -2.59 13.01
CA LEU A 250 -13.93 -1.35 12.29
C LEU A 250 -13.79 -1.61 10.78
N GLY A 251 -12.93 -2.56 10.40
CA GLY A 251 -12.67 -2.95 9.01
C GLY A 251 -13.92 -3.42 8.28
N ARG A 252 -14.78 -4.20 8.92
CA ARG A 252 -16.05 -4.68 8.35
C ARG A 252 -17.02 -3.55 8.01
N VAL A 253 -17.08 -2.50 8.84
CA VAL A 253 -17.87 -1.30 8.55
C VAL A 253 -17.25 -0.50 7.41
N GLN A 254 -15.95 -0.28 7.44
CA GLN A 254 -15.21 0.40 6.38
C GLN A 254 -15.35 -0.32 5.04
N LEU A 255 -15.31 -1.66 5.02
CA LEU A 255 -15.46 -2.47 3.81
C LEU A 255 -16.81 -2.23 3.12
N LYS A 256 -17.91 -2.19 3.88
CA LYS A 256 -19.26 -1.91 3.37
C LYS A 256 -19.42 -0.50 2.76
N ARG A 257 -18.49 0.40 3.07
CA ARG A 257 -18.54 1.80 2.62
C ARG A 257 -17.58 2.10 1.46
N GLN A 258 -16.84 1.08 0.97
CA GLN A 258 -15.79 1.29 -0.03
C GLN A 258 -16.28 1.90 -1.35
N GLU A 259 -17.47 1.52 -1.82
CA GLU A 259 -18.04 2.07 -3.05
C GLU A 259 -18.27 3.60 -2.90
N ALA A 260 -18.87 4.05 -1.82
CA ALA A 260 -19.09 5.47 -1.55
C ALA A 260 -17.75 6.23 -1.41
N PHE A 261 -16.74 5.61 -0.80
CA PHE A 261 -15.40 6.19 -0.70
C PHE A 261 -14.71 6.30 -2.06
N ALA A 262 -14.83 5.29 -2.92
CA ALA A 262 -14.27 5.30 -4.27
C ALA A 262 -14.91 6.40 -5.13
N VAL A 263 -16.23 6.57 -5.07
CA VAL A 263 -16.96 7.66 -5.77
C VAL A 263 -16.44 9.04 -5.35
N ARG A 264 -16.26 9.28 -4.06
CA ARG A 264 -15.74 10.56 -3.55
C ARG A 264 -14.31 10.82 -4.02
N ARG A 265 -13.42 9.81 -3.90
CA ARG A 265 -12.03 9.93 -4.38
C ARG A 265 -11.96 10.18 -5.88
N LEU A 266 -12.81 9.52 -6.67
CA LEU A 266 -12.89 9.74 -8.11
C LEU A 266 -13.31 11.18 -8.45
N ALA A 267 -14.30 11.74 -7.76
CA ALA A 267 -14.75 13.10 -8.00
C ALA A 267 -13.62 14.13 -7.74
N ILE A 268 -12.85 13.94 -6.65
CA ILE A 268 -11.69 14.77 -6.32
C ILE A 268 -10.57 14.59 -7.37
N ALA A 269 -10.24 13.34 -7.73
CA ALA A 269 -9.20 13.04 -8.71
C ALA A 269 -9.54 13.61 -10.10
N ARG A 270 -10.81 13.53 -10.53
CA ARG A 270 -11.28 14.14 -11.79
C ARG A 270 -11.12 15.65 -11.79
N HIS A 271 -11.43 16.31 -10.66
CA HIS A 271 -11.22 17.75 -10.53
C HIS A 271 -9.73 18.09 -10.65
N TYR A 272 -8.86 17.43 -9.88
CA TYR A 272 -7.41 17.63 -9.97
C TYR A 272 -6.87 17.38 -11.38
N TRP A 273 -7.22 16.26 -11.97
CA TRP A 273 -6.79 15.89 -13.31
C TRP A 273 -7.18 16.98 -14.33
N LYS A 274 -8.48 17.31 -14.42
CA LYS A 274 -8.99 18.31 -15.36
C LYS A 274 -8.31 19.67 -15.21
N THR A 275 -8.18 20.13 -13.96
CA THR A 275 -7.64 21.47 -13.67
C THR A 275 -6.14 21.52 -13.93
N LEU A 276 -5.36 20.59 -13.43
CA LEU A 276 -3.89 20.62 -13.55
C LEU A 276 -3.43 20.33 -14.97
N THR A 277 -4.07 19.43 -15.71
CA THR A 277 -3.75 19.18 -17.11
C THR A 277 -3.96 20.43 -17.98
N LYS A 278 -5.00 21.21 -17.67
CA LYS A 278 -5.32 22.43 -18.44
C LYS A 278 -4.45 23.63 -18.03
N GLU A 279 -4.21 23.81 -16.73
CA GLU A 279 -3.75 25.09 -16.18
C GLU A 279 -2.33 25.06 -15.59
N ALA A 280 -1.68 23.89 -15.55
CA ALA A 280 -0.32 23.72 -15.03
C ALA A 280 0.60 23.04 -16.08
N PRO A 281 0.93 23.71 -17.21
CA PRO A 281 1.74 23.13 -18.26
C PRO A 281 3.14 22.74 -17.74
N GLY A 282 3.61 21.52 -18.09
CA GLY A 282 4.89 20.98 -17.63
C GLY A 282 4.80 20.16 -16.34
N VAL A 283 3.70 20.25 -15.61
CA VAL A 283 3.40 19.30 -14.53
C VAL A 283 3.06 17.93 -15.12
N ARG A 284 3.65 16.87 -14.57
CA ARG A 284 3.33 15.49 -14.95
C ARG A 284 2.48 14.83 -13.86
N LEU A 285 1.38 14.22 -14.28
CA LEU A 285 0.47 13.46 -13.42
C LEU A 285 0.65 11.97 -13.67
N GLN A 286 0.46 11.14 -12.66
CA GLN A 286 0.53 9.68 -12.85
C GLN A 286 -0.53 9.21 -13.86
N ALA A 287 -0.10 8.45 -14.85
CA ALA A 287 -0.99 7.88 -15.85
C ALA A 287 -2.09 7.03 -15.18
N GLY A 288 -3.31 7.10 -15.73
CA GLY A 288 -4.42 6.32 -15.22
C GLY A 288 -5.07 6.81 -13.92
N ALA A 289 -4.71 8.00 -13.39
CA ALA A 289 -5.25 8.53 -12.14
C ALA A 289 -6.80 8.61 -12.09
N ILE A 290 -7.47 8.71 -13.24
CA ILE A 290 -8.94 8.69 -13.36
C ILE A 290 -9.48 7.37 -13.94
N SER A 291 -8.63 6.40 -14.23
CA SER A 291 -9.01 5.07 -14.74
C SER A 291 -9.69 4.23 -13.65
N PRO A 292 -10.64 3.33 -13.98
CA PRO A 292 -11.18 2.35 -13.03
C PRO A 292 -10.11 1.43 -12.41
N ARG A 293 -8.96 1.28 -13.07
CA ARG A 293 -7.82 0.51 -12.55
C ARG A 293 -7.13 1.13 -11.33
N HIS A 294 -7.46 2.36 -10.97
CA HIS A 294 -6.79 3.13 -9.92
C HIS A 294 -7.69 3.29 -8.71
N SER A 295 -7.22 2.93 -7.52
CA SER A 295 -7.94 3.12 -6.24
C SER A 295 -7.92 4.58 -5.74
N ARG A 296 -7.04 5.40 -6.27
CA ARG A 296 -6.85 6.82 -5.90
C ARG A 296 -6.47 7.01 -4.43
N HIS A 297 -5.57 6.14 -3.97
CA HIS A 297 -4.99 6.33 -2.65
C HIS A 297 -4.10 7.57 -2.61
N LEU A 298 -3.25 7.76 -3.63
CA LEU A 298 -2.44 8.95 -3.83
C LEU A 298 -2.89 9.69 -5.09
N PHE A 299 -2.74 11.01 -5.08
CA PHE A 299 -2.76 11.84 -6.28
C PHE A 299 -1.40 12.52 -6.39
N THR A 300 -0.50 11.91 -7.15
CA THR A 300 0.88 12.36 -7.32
C THR A 300 1.01 13.37 -8.42
N VAL A 301 1.88 14.35 -8.20
CA VAL A 301 2.20 15.44 -9.12
C VAL A 301 3.72 15.57 -9.17
N VAL A 302 4.31 15.46 -10.36
CA VAL A 302 5.75 15.69 -10.56
C VAL A 302 5.92 17.09 -11.13
N LEU A 303 6.57 17.95 -10.35
CA LEU A 303 6.81 19.35 -10.69
C LEU A 303 7.95 19.49 -11.71
N PRO A 304 7.90 20.43 -12.66
CA PRO A 304 9.01 20.74 -13.58
C PRO A 304 10.08 21.58 -12.87
N THR A 305 10.75 21.02 -11.86
CA THR A 305 11.68 21.75 -10.97
C THR A 305 12.80 22.48 -11.68
N SER A 306 13.23 22.02 -12.86
CA SER A 306 14.22 22.71 -13.69
C SER A 306 13.72 24.04 -14.30
N ARG A 307 12.41 24.28 -14.28
CA ARG A 307 11.75 25.49 -14.79
C ARG A 307 11.13 26.33 -13.69
N MET A 308 11.51 26.07 -12.44
CA MET A 308 10.96 26.75 -11.26
C MET A 308 12.04 27.53 -10.51
N ARG A 309 11.69 28.71 -10.00
CA ARG A 309 12.55 29.57 -9.18
C ARG A 309 12.70 29.09 -7.73
N ILE A 310 11.82 28.18 -7.31
CA ILE A 310 11.80 27.60 -5.97
C ILE A 310 11.91 26.08 -6.03
N SER A 311 12.50 25.49 -5.02
CA SER A 311 12.61 24.04 -4.88
C SER A 311 11.26 23.37 -4.59
N ARG A 312 11.18 22.05 -4.82
CA ARG A 312 10.04 21.22 -4.43
C ARG A 312 9.69 21.40 -2.93
N ASN A 313 10.69 21.51 -2.05
CA ASN A 313 10.47 21.64 -0.62
C ASN A 313 9.88 23.00 -0.26
N GLU A 314 10.36 24.08 -0.85
CA GLU A 314 9.78 25.41 -0.68
C GLU A 314 8.34 25.48 -1.20
N PHE A 315 8.06 24.82 -2.32
CA PHE A 315 6.69 24.69 -2.85
C PHE A 315 5.77 24.00 -1.85
N ILE A 316 6.20 22.90 -1.25
CA ILE A 316 5.46 22.20 -0.20
C ILE A 316 5.22 23.11 1.01
N LEU A 317 6.24 23.78 1.49
CA LEU A 317 6.14 24.68 2.65
C LEU A 317 5.16 25.83 2.40
N ALA A 318 5.16 26.39 1.19
CA ALA A 318 4.23 27.44 0.80
C ALA A 318 2.76 26.97 0.83
N LEU A 319 2.48 25.76 0.32
CA LEU A 319 1.14 25.17 0.40
C LEU A 319 0.73 24.81 1.84
N ARG A 320 1.66 24.33 2.66
CA ARG A 320 1.39 24.06 4.08
C ARG A 320 1.02 25.32 4.86
N ARG A 321 1.63 26.47 4.54
CA ARG A 321 1.21 27.79 5.11
C ARG A 321 -0.23 28.18 4.74
N LYS A 322 -0.81 27.55 3.73
CA LYS A 322 -2.26 27.66 3.37
C LYS A 322 -3.12 26.59 4.03
N ASN A 323 -2.62 25.90 5.06
CA ASN A 323 -3.28 24.77 5.72
C ASN A 323 -3.63 23.62 4.77
N ILE A 324 -2.79 23.37 3.75
CA ILE A 324 -2.92 22.25 2.81
C ILE A 324 -1.86 21.18 3.16
N GLY A 325 -2.30 20.00 3.55
CA GLY A 325 -1.45 18.86 3.86
C GLY A 325 -0.87 18.23 2.60
N ILE A 326 0.38 18.59 2.29
CA ILE A 326 1.13 17.99 1.18
C ILE A 326 2.13 16.97 1.72
N SER A 327 2.29 15.86 1.01
CA SER A 327 3.25 14.80 1.34
C SER A 327 4.18 14.52 0.15
N VAL A 328 5.16 13.63 0.37
CA VAL A 328 6.09 13.14 -0.65
C VAL A 328 6.02 11.62 -0.69
N HIS A 329 5.68 11.06 -1.84
CA HIS A 329 5.66 9.62 -2.08
C HIS A 329 6.36 9.29 -3.40
N TYR A 330 7.68 8.95 -3.36
CA TYR A 330 8.54 8.79 -2.18
C TYR A 330 9.93 9.35 -2.43
N ALA A 331 10.77 9.37 -1.38
CA ALA A 331 12.21 9.48 -1.55
C ALA A 331 12.76 8.17 -2.16
N ALA A 332 13.82 8.28 -2.95
CA ALA A 332 14.46 7.12 -3.58
C ALA A 332 15.18 6.25 -2.52
N LEU A 333 14.75 5.01 -2.35
CA LEU A 333 15.30 4.15 -1.30
C LEU A 333 16.78 3.82 -1.53
N HIS A 334 17.20 3.56 -2.77
CA HIS A 334 18.59 3.20 -3.10
C HIS A 334 19.60 4.31 -2.75
N GLU A 335 19.15 5.58 -2.63
CA GLU A 335 20.00 6.70 -2.17
C GLU A 335 20.13 6.75 -0.62
N MET A 336 19.41 5.89 0.13
CA MET A 336 19.45 5.90 1.59
C MET A 336 20.62 5.07 2.12
N PRO A 337 21.39 5.53 3.12
CA PRO A 337 22.58 4.85 3.65
C PRO A 337 22.34 3.39 4.08
N LEU A 338 21.14 3.07 4.59
CA LEU A 338 20.78 1.72 5.01
C LEU A 338 20.95 0.69 3.88
N TYR A 339 20.69 1.08 2.62
CA TYR A 339 20.59 0.14 1.52
C TYR A 339 21.85 0.02 0.66
N HIS A 340 22.75 0.99 0.70
CA HIS A 340 24.01 0.94 -0.06
C HIS A 340 25.25 0.92 0.82
N GLY A 341 25.13 1.15 2.13
CA GLY A 341 26.26 1.19 3.05
C GLY A 341 27.28 2.24 2.63
N ARG A 342 28.55 1.81 2.38
CA ARG A 342 29.63 2.65 1.87
C ARG A 342 29.81 2.59 0.36
N GLU A 343 29.04 1.76 -0.32
CA GLU A 343 29.11 1.62 -1.77
C GLU A 343 28.35 2.75 -2.48
N ARG A 344 28.76 3.02 -3.72
CA ARG A 344 27.99 3.95 -4.57
C ARG A 344 26.64 3.32 -4.91
N PRO A 345 25.51 4.02 -4.67
CA PRO A 345 24.21 3.49 -5.03
C PRO A 345 24.09 3.25 -6.55
N PRO A 346 23.30 2.26 -6.98
CA PRO A 346 23.04 2.05 -8.39
C PRO A 346 22.35 3.26 -9.01
N SER A 347 22.66 3.59 -10.27
CA SER A 347 21.95 4.67 -10.96
C SER A 347 20.56 4.23 -11.40
N LEU A 348 19.54 4.97 -10.96
CA LEU A 348 18.12 4.78 -11.29
C LEU A 348 17.53 6.15 -11.70
N PRO A 349 17.85 6.64 -12.90
CA PRO A 349 17.69 8.04 -13.29
C PRO A 349 16.23 8.52 -13.24
N ILE A 350 15.26 7.67 -13.58
CA ILE A 350 13.83 8.06 -13.53
C ILE A 350 13.36 8.16 -12.08
N THR A 351 13.73 7.22 -11.23
CA THR A 351 13.43 7.25 -9.78
C THR A 351 14.04 8.47 -9.13
N GLU A 352 15.32 8.75 -9.39
CA GLU A 352 16.05 9.90 -8.83
C GLU A 352 15.40 11.23 -9.22
N ALA A 353 15.18 11.45 -10.52
CA ALA A 353 14.54 12.66 -11.02
C ALA A 353 13.13 12.83 -10.46
N THR A 354 12.34 11.75 -10.43
CA THR A 354 10.97 11.76 -9.88
C THR A 354 10.97 12.06 -8.38
N SER A 355 11.82 11.40 -7.61
CA SER A 355 11.95 11.57 -6.16
C SER A 355 12.24 13.02 -5.74
N ARG A 356 13.07 13.72 -6.54
CA ARG A 356 13.40 15.15 -6.29
C ARG A 356 12.27 16.11 -6.63
N ALA A 357 11.30 15.68 -7.47
CA ALA A 357 10.26 16.54 -8.03
C ALA A 357 8.83 16.20 -7.57
N ILE A 358 8.59 15.00 -7.05
CA ILE A 358 7.26 14.51 -6.71
C ILE A 358 6.69 15.14 -5.44
N ILE A 359 5.42 15.52 -5.51
CA ILE A 359 4.57 15.86 -4.37
C ILE A 359 3.27 15.07 -4.45
N THR A 360 2.56 14.97 -3.36
CA THR A 360 1.24 14.30 -3.32
C THR A 360 0.20 15.25 -2.74
N LEU A 361 -0.82 15.53 -3.54
CA LEU A 361 -1.96 16.35 -3.13
C LEU A 361 -2.88 15.56 -2.20
N PRO A 362 -3.56 16.24 -1.25
CA PRO A 362 -4.48 15.57 -0.36
C PRO A 362 -5.66 14.96 -1.12
N ILE A 363 -5.95 13.70 -0.82
CA ILE A 363 -7.10 12.98 -1.34
C ILE A 363 -7.59 11.95 -0.32
N SER A 364 -8.85 12.09 0.11
CA SER A 364 -9.45 11.15 1.05
C SER A 364 -10.98 11.11 0.90
N ALA A 365 -11.62 10.07 1.43
CA ALA A 365 -13.07 9.97 1.45
C ALA A 365 -13.74 10.96 2.43
N SER A 366 -12.97 11.66 3.27
CA SER A 366 -13.48 12.74 4.14
C SER A 366 -13.44 14.12 3.48
N MET A 367 -12.79 14.26 2.31
CA MET A 367 -12.72 15.49 1.54
C MET A 367 -13.94 15.68 0.64
N THR A 368 -14.20 16.95 0.30
CA THR A 368 -15.19 17.38 -0.68
C THR A 368 -14.52 17.90 -1.96
N VAL A 369 -15.29 18.07 -3.03
CA VAL A 369 -14.79 18.74 -4.26
C VAL A 369 -14.48 20.22 -3.98
N ALA A 370 -15.15 20.87 -3.01
CA ALA A 370 -14.82 22.23 -2.59
C ALA A 370 -13.41 22.31 -1.98
N ASP A 371 -13.01 21.29 -1.18
CA ASP A 371 -11.65 21.18 -0.69
C ASP A 371 -10.63 21.01 -1.82
N ALA A 372 -10.96 20.20 -2.82
CA ALA A 372 -10.11 20.03 -3.99
C ALA A 372 -9.93 21.33 -4.80
N ARG A 373 -11.01 22.12 -4.96
CA ARG A 373 -10.95 23.46 -5.58
C ARG A 373 -10.06 24.42 -4.80
N TYR A 374 -10.12 24.37 -3.47
CA TYR A 374 -9.25 25.16 -2.60
C TYR A 374 -7.77 24.78 -2.85
N VAL A 375 -7.46 23.48 -2.89
CA VAL A 375 -6.10 22.99 -3.15
C VAL A 375 -5.60 23.44 -4.52
N THR A 376 -6.38 23.24 -5.58
CA THR A 376 -5.95 23.59 -6.95
C THR A 376 -5.76 25.08 -7.14
N ARG A 377 -6.61 25.92 -6.57
CA ARG A 377 -6.45 27.39 -6.62
C ARG A 377 -5.10 27.80 -6.05
N HIS A 378 -4.77 27.41 -4.82
CA HIS A 378 -3.50 27.78 -4.19
C HIS A 378 -2.29 27.11 -4.84
N PHE A 379 -2.47 25.89 -5.38
CA PHE A 379 -1.44 25.25 -6.18
C PHE A 379 -1.12 26.09 -7.43
N LEU A 380 -2.12 26.50 -8.18
CA LEU A 380 -1.97 27.26 -9.43
C LEU A 380 -1.42 28.66 -9.19
N ASP A 381 -1.90 29.37 -8.16
CA ASP A 381 -1.37 30.69 -7.79
C ASP A 381 0.12 30.62 -7.49
N LEU A 382 0.54 29.63 -6.67
CA LEU A 382 1.94 29.40 -6.35
C LEU A 382 2.73 28.91 -7.57
N TYR A 383 2.17 28.02 -8.36
CA TYR A 383 2.84 27.45 -9.55
C TYR A 383 3.17 28.53 -10.57
N ARG A 384 2.21 29.40 -10.89
CA ARG A 384 2.40 30.52 -11.84
C ARG A 384 3.47 31.50 -11.34
N SER A 385 3.50 31.80 -10.05
CA SER A 385 4.52 32.70 -9.45
C SER A 385 5.91 32.05 -9.35
N ALA A 386 5.98 30.73 -9.36
CA ALA A 386 7.21 29.97 -9.23
C ALA A 386 7.87 29.63 -10.57
N LEU A 387 7.19 29.76 -11.70
CA LEU A 387 7.77 29.52 -13.03
C LEU A 387 8.81 30.61 -13.38
N THR A 388 9.88 30.18 -14.09
CA THR A 388 10.92 31.06 -14.65
C THR A 388 10.50 31.70 -15.93
#